data_cb14169ffa628b0b5eca632de5ab4b67
#
_entry.id   cb14169ffa628b0b5eca632de5ab4b67
#
_cell.length_a   1.000
_cell.length_b   1.000
_cell.length_c   1.000
_cell.angle_alpha   90.00
_cell.angle_beta   90.00
_cell.angle_gamma   90.00
#
_symmetry.space_group_name_H-M   'P 1'
#
loop_
_entity.id
_entity.type
_entity.pdbx_description
1 polymer ?
#
loop_
_entity_poly.entity_id
_entity_poly.type
_entity_poly.pdbx_seq_one_letter_code
_entity_poly.pdbx_strand_id
1 'polypeptide(L)'
;MHTMQKYYGMFLILGTLTMTSCASLTLQWVDYSWPVESVLKVNSQNTIEEGRYAVSIRVTNLALSEFEDSTALIGKPLRVIRNEEGYYFITGPKFKNVYVFTPGASELNLKSRIQVSEAGLKSPALNQRPPLIEVVDGKGWKRLLSSDNIVEENKQ
;
A
#
# COMPACT_ATOMS: atom_id res chain seq x y z
N MET A 1 20.50 -21.67 -71.95
CA MET A 1 21.04 -21.88 -70.63
C MET A 1 21.23 -20.58 -69.79
N HIS A 2 20.71 -19.44 -70.20
CA HIS A 2 20.89 -18.13 -69.50
C HIS A 2 19.67 -17.66 -68.70
N THR A 3 18.54 -18.30 -68.77
CA THR A 3 17.31 -17.86 -68.11
C THR A 3 17.13 -18.44 -66.69
N MET A 4 17.75 -19.54 -66.36
CA MET A 4 17.67 -20.14 -65.01
C MET A 4 18.50 -19.40 -63.93
N GLN A 5 19.57 -18.73 -64.31
CA GLN A 5 20.47 -18.07 -63.40
C GLN A 5 19.90 -16.76 -62.80
N LYS A 6 18.94 -16.13 -63.49
CA LYS A 6 18.28 -14.92 -63.01
C LYS A 6 17.28 -15.15 -61.86
N TYR A 7 16.70 -16.32 -61.80
CA TYR A 7 15.70 -16.63 -60.71
C TYR A 7 16.36 -17.06 -59.40
N TYR A 8 17.56 -17.61 -59.42
CA TYR A 8 18.31 -17.97 -58.22
C TYR A 8 18.72 -16.71 -57.40
N GLY A 9 19.12 -15.62 -58.08
CA GLY A 9 19.47 -14.38 -57.44
C GLY A 9 18.28 -13.69 -56.77
N MET A 10 17.08 -13.79 -57.33
CA MET A 10 15.88 -13.18 -56.80
C MET A 10 15.29 -13.97 -55.62
N PHE A 11 15.50 -15.29 -55.60
CA PHE A 11 15.08 -16.12 -54.46
C PHE A 11 15.99 -15.94 -53.22
N LEU A 12 17.28 -15.65 -53.45
CA LEU A 12 18.23 -15.41 -52.32
C LEU A 12 17.99 -14.07 -51.63
N ILE A 13 17.48 -13.06 -52.37
CA ILE A 13 17.19 -11.73 -51.82
C ILE A 13 15.86 -11.75 -51.00
N LEU A 14 14.92 -12.60 -51.37
CA LEU A 14 13.63 -12.72 -50.67
C LEU A 14 13.73 -13.51 -49.36
N GLY A 15 14.79 -14.33 -49.21
CA GLY A 15 15.01 -15.11 -47.97
C GLY A 15 15.65 -14.37 -46.81
N THR A 16 16.21 -13.16 -47.03
CA THR A 16 16.95 -12.43 -46.00
C THR A 16 16.11 -11.38 -45.26
N LEU A 17 14.84 -11.18 -45.57
CA LEU A 17 13.98 -10.18 -44.95
C LEU A 17 13.12 -10.68 -43.77
N THR A 18 13.29 -11.93 -43.35
CA THR A 18 12.53 -12.46 -42.20
C THR A 18 13.35 -12.52 -40.90
N MET A 19 14.23 -11.55 -40.69
CA MET A 19 14.75 -11.31 -39.34
C MET A 19 13.67 -10.56 -38.58
N THR A 20 12.66 -11.31 -38.15
CA THR A 20 11.69 -10.82 -37.16
C THR A 20 12.47 -10.40 -35.91
N SER A 21 12.53 -9.11 -35.71
CA SER A 21 12.94 -8.49 -34.45
C SER A 21 12.13 -9.13 -33.33
N CYS A 22 12.72 -10.07 -32.60
CA CYS A 22 12.23 -10.42 -31.27
C CYS A 22 12.38 -9.19 -30.40
N ALA A 23 11.31 -8.41 -30.26
CA ALA A 23 11.24 -7.41 -29.20
C ALA A 23 11.34 -8.18 -27.88
N SER A 24 12.49 -8.14 -27.24
CA SER A 24 12.65 -8.67 -25.88
C SER A 24 11.83 -7.79 -24.96
N LEU A 25 10.70 -8.30 -24.50
CA LEU A 25 9.95 -7.70 -23.40
C LEU A 25 10.81 -7.87 -22.14
N THR A 26 11.56 -6.83 -21.77
CA THR A 26 12.22 -6.79 -20.48
C THR A 26 11.13 -6.55 -19.44
N LEU A 27 10.72 -7.59 -18.73
CA LEU A 27 9.96 -7.46 -17.50
C LEU A 27 10.87 -6.72 -16.50
N GLN A 28 10.65 -5.43 -16.33
CA GLN A 28 11.18 -4.77 -15.16
C GLN A 28 10.50 -5.37 -13.95
N TRP A 29 11.29 -5.84 -13.00
CA TRP A 29 10.79 -6.19 -11.68
C TRP A 29 10.12 -4.96 -11.10
N VAL A 30 8.79 -4.94 -11.12
CA VAL A 30 8.05 -3.96 -10.36
C VAL A 30 8.22 -4.38 -8.91
N ASP A 31 8.81 -3.52 -8.11
CA ASP A 31 8.88 -3.74 -6.68
C ASP A 31 7.46 -3.62 -6.12
N TYR A 32 6.78 -4.77 -6.00
CA TYR A 32 5.47 -4.87 -5.37
C TYR A 32 5.53 -4.66 -3.85
N SER A 33 6.72 -4.41 -3.30
CA SER A 33 6.91 -4.07 -1.89
C SER A 33 6.45 -2.65 -1.55
N TRP A 34 6.11 -1.84 -2.56
CA TRP A 34 5.50 -0.53 -2.34
C TRP A 34 4.16 -0.72 -1.63
N PRO A 35 4.08 -0.27 -0.39
CA PRO A 35 2.88 -0.47 0.39
C PRO A 35 1.73 0.35 -0.20
N VAL A 36 0.79 -0.37 -0.78
CA VAL A 36 -0.50 0.19 -1.16
C VAL A 36 -1.42 0.05 0.05
N GLU A 37 -2.17 1.10 0.35
CA GLU A 37 -3.18 1.05 1.40
C GLU A 37 -4.11 -0.14 1.22
N SER A 38 -4.39 -0.85 2.32
CA SER A 38 -5.44 -1.85 2.40
C SER A 38 -6.65 -1.28 3.12
N VAL A 39 -7.83 -1.56 2.59
CA VAL A 39 -9.10 -1.28 3.26
C VAL A 39 -9.66 -2.60 3.75
N LEU A 40 -9.53 -2.87 5.04
CA LEU A 40 -9.84 -4.15 5.64
C LEU A 40 -11.07 -4.05 6.52
N LYS A 41 -12.06 -4.92 6.30
CA LYS A 41 -13.27 -4.96 7.11
C LYS A 41 -13.03 -5.80 8.37
N VAL A 42 -13.38 -5.25 9.52
CA VAL A 42 -13.31 -5.98 10.78
C VAL A 42 -14.39 -7.06 10.81
N ASN A 43 -13.99 -8.30 11.07
CA ASN A 43 -14.91 -9.44 11.19
C ASN A 43 -15.58 -9.50 12.57
N SER A 44 -16.48 -10.48 12.76
CA SER A 44 -17.22 -10.68 14.02
C SER A 44 -16.33 -11.06 15.21
N GLN A 45 -15.08 -11.45 14.96
CA GLN A 45 -14.10 -11.83 15.98
C GLN A 45 -13.15 -10.66 16.33
N ASN A 46 -13.48 -9.42 15.91
CA ASN A 46 -12.64 -8.24 16.06
C ASN A 46 -11.26 -8.38 15.41
N THR A 47 -11.20 -9.00 14.23
CA THR A 47 -9.96 -9.26 13.51
C THR A 47 -10.05 -8.69 12.10
N ILE A 48 -8.96 -8.14 11.60
CA ILE A 48 -8.73 -7.83 10.19
C ILE A 48 -7.67 -8.77 9.63
N GLU A 49 -7.79 -9.11 8.36
CA GLU A 49 -6.86 -9.99 7.65
C GLU A 49 -6.25 -9.25 6.47
N GLU A 50 -4.93 -9.12 6.45
CA GLU A 50 -4.17 -8.56 5.35
C GLU A 50 -3.46 -9.66 4.57
N GLY A 51 -4.08 -10.07 3.47
CA GLY A 51 -3.61 -11.21 2.68
C GLY A 51 -2.27 -10.99 1.99
N ARG A 52 -1.88 -9.74 1.68
CA ARG A 52 -0.59 -9.43 1.04
C ARG A 52 0.60 -9.71 1.94
N TYR A 53 0.43 -9.53 3.24
CA TYR A 53 1.50 -9.73 4.24
C TYR A 53 1.26 -10.97 5.09
N ALA A 54 0.19 -11.74 4.82
CA ALA A 54 -0.24 -12.89 5.62
C ALA A 54 -0.37 -12.56 7.12
N VAL A 55 -0.90 -11.37 7.42
CA VAL A 55 -1.04 -10.85 8.78
C VAL A 55 -2.50 -10.82 9.19
N SER A 56 -2.79 -11.38 10.35
CA SER A 56 -4.09 -11.28 11.02
C SER A 56 -3.93 -10.43 12.27
N ILE A 57 -4.72 -9.36 12.39
CA ILE A 57 -4.59 -8.36 13.46
C ILE A 57 -5.86 -8.31 14.26
N ARG A 58 -5.77 -8.59 15.57
CA ARG A 58 -6.88 -8.38 16.50
C ARG A 58 -6.97 -6.91 16.88
N VAL A 59 -8.12 -6.29 16.62
CA VAL A 59 -8.33 -4.84 16.78
C VAL A 59 -9.16 -4.46 18.00
N THR A 60 -9.42 -5.40 18.91
CA THR A 60 -10.20 -5.15 20.15
C THR A 60 -9.63 -3.99 20.97
N ASN A 61 -8.31 -3.94 21.14
CA ASN A 61 -7.66 -2.87 21.91
C ASN A 61 -7.73 -1.50 21.20
N LEU A 62 -7.75 -1.49 19.86
CA LEU A 62 -8.00 -0.26 19.09
C LEU A 62 -9.42 0.24 19.31
N ALA A 63 -10.40 -0.66 19.28
CA ALA A 63 -11.81 -0.32 19.52
C ALA A 63 -12.00 0.28 20.91
N LEU A 64 -11.42 -0.35 21.94
CA LEU A 64 -11.47 0.16 23.32
C LEU A 64 -10.78 1.52 23.45
N SER A 65 -9.61 1.69 22.81
CA SER A 65 -8.84 2.95 22.92
C SER A 65 -9.50 4.14 22.22
N GLU A 66 -10.23 3.92 21.13
CA GLU A 66 -10.89 4.98 20.35
C GLU A 66 -12.32 5.24 20.77
N PHE A 67 -13.07 4.19 21.19
CA PHE A 67 -14.52 4.26 21.34
C PHE A 67 -15.02 3.80 22.72
N GLU A 68 -14.14 3.33 23.60
CA GLU A 68 -14.50 2.74 24.90
C GLU A 68 -15.45 1.51 24.77
N ASP A 69 -15.56 0.96 23.55
CA ASP A 69 -16.39 -0.19 23.22
C ASP A 69 -15.59 -1.19 22.38
N SER A 70 -15.42 -2.40 22.90
CA SER A 70 -14.64 -3.44 22.25
C SER A 70 -15.23 -3.93 20.91
N THR A 71 -16.52 -3.69 20.68
CA THR A 71 -17.26 -4.14 19.49
C THR A 71 -17.51 -3.04 18.45
N ALA A 72 -17.13 -1.81 18.77
CA ALA A 72 -17.41 -0.63 17.95
C ALA A 72 -16.88 -0.70 16.51
N LEU A 73 -15.85 -1.52 16.28
CA LEU A 73 -15.22 -1.68 14.97
C LEU A 73 -15.81 -2.83 14.13
N ILE A 74 -16.60 -3.73 14.69
CA ILE A 74 -17.15 -4.87 13.95
C ILE A 74 -17.92 -4.37 12.72
N GLY A 75 -17.58 -4.93 11.55
CA GLY A 75 -18.15 -4.55 10.27
C GLY A 75 -17.67 -3.23 9.68
N LYS A 76 -16.82 -2.48 10.38
CA LYS A 76 -16.26 -1.20 9.92
C LYS A 76 -14.98 -1.43 9.10
N PRO A 77 -14.71 -0.56 8.11
CA PRO A 77 -13.46 -0.58 7.38
C PRO A 77 -12.34 0.08 8.21
N LEU A 78 -11.18 -0.54 8.24
CA LEU A 78 -9.93 0.06 8.69
C LEU A 78 -8.98 0.27 7.53
N ARG A 79 -8.17 1.31 7.61
CA ARG A 79 -7.10 1.64 6.68
C ARG A 79 -5.79 1.15 7.25
N VAL A 80 -5.06 0.38 6.47
CA VAL A 80 -3.78 -0.19 6.87
C VAL A 80 -2.77 0.06 5.78
N ILE A 81 -1.62 0.62 6.13
CA ILE A 81 -0.49 0.75 5.22
C ILE A 81 0.79 0.37 5.97
N ARG A 82 1.74 -0.21 5.26
CA ARG A 82 3.07 -0.52 5.79
C ARG A 82 4.08 0.41 5.12
N ASN A 83 4.92 1.09 5.90
CA ASN A 83 5.99 1.91 5.34
C ASN A 83 7.24 1.08 4.96
N GLU A 84 8.23 1.73 4.36
CA GLU A 84 9.49 1.09 3.93
C GLU A 84 10.31 0.52 5.10
N GLU A 85 10.19 1.12 6.29
CA GLU A 85 10.84 0.65 7.52
C GLU A 85 10.14 -0.57 8.13
N GLY A 86 8.99 -0.96 7.57
CA GLY A 86 8.22 -2.13 8.02
C GLY A 86 7.17 -1.84 9.09
N TYR A 87 6.95 -0.57 9.49
CA TYR A 87 5.91 -0.21 10.43
C TYR A 87 4.52 -0.23 9.79
N TYR A 88 3.52 -0.68 10.52
CA TYR A 88 2.13 -0.67 10.12
C TYR A 88 1.41 0.52 10.71
N PHE A 89 0.79 1.33 9.86
CA PHE A 89 -0.06 2.46 10.24
C PHE A 89 -1.51 2.04 10.07
N ILE A 90 -2.31 2.19 11.13
CA ILE A 90 -3.70 1.79 11.16
C ILE A 90 -4.56 2.94 11.64
N THR A 91 -5.62 3.24 10.89
CA THR A 91 -6.66 4.20 11.25
C THR A 91 -8.00 3.81 10.65
N GLY A 92 -9.03 4.60 10.91
CA GLY A 92 -10.37 4.36 10.37
C GLY A 92 -11.31 5.55 10.54
N PRO A 93 -12.54 5.46 10.00
CA PRO A 93 -13.56 6.49 10.23
C PRO A 93 -13.84 6.68 11.72
N LYS A 94 -13.95 7.94 12.13
CA LYS A 94 -14.14 8.42 13.52
C LYS A 94 -12.94 8.25 14.45
N PHE A 95 -11.82 7.69 13.99
CA PHE A 95 -10.60 7.64 14.78
C PHE A 95 -10.06 9.05 15.00
N LYS A 96 -9.58 9.33 16.20
CA LYS A 96 -8.83 10.53 16.51
C LYS A 96 -7.34 10.34 16.25
N ASN A 97 -6.90 9.08 16.22
CA ASN A 97 -5.50 8.68 16.16
C ASN A 97 -5.18 7.84 14.93
N VAL A 98 -3.89 7.86 14.56
CA VAL A 98 -3.25 6.84 13.75
C VAL A 98 -2.38 6.01 14.68
N TYR A 99 -2.55 4.70 14.65
CA TYR A 99 -1.78 3.75 15.45
C TYR A 99 -0.65 3.19 14.62
N VAL A 100 0.55 3.21 15.16
CA VAL A 100 1.75 2.67 14.51
C VAL A 100 2.23 1.44 15.25
N PHE A 101 2.45 0.37 14.51
CA PHE A 101 2.89 -0.91 15.07
C PHE A 101 4.20 -1.36 14.45
N THR A 102 5.04 -2.03 15.26
CA THR A 102 6.19 -2.79 14.80
C THR A 102 5.82 -4.26 14.68
N PRO A 103 6.29 -4.96 13.62
CA PRO A 103 6.18 -6.40 13.58
C PRO A 103 7.07 -7.03 14.65
N GLY A 104 6.49 -7.94 15.47
CA GLY A 104 7.19 -8.85 16.35
C GLY A 104 7.30 -10.24 15.72
N ALA A 105 7.74 -11.22 16.49
CA ALA A 105 7.92 -12.59 16.00
C ALA A 105 6.59 -13.27 15.59
N SER A 106 5.50 -12.96 16.31
CA SER A 106 4.17 -13.52 16.06
C SER A 106 3.02 -12.53 16.27
N GLU A 107 3.34 -11.27 16.53
CA GLU A 107 2.37 -10.23 16.84
C GLU A 107 2.82 -8.87 16.36
N LEU A 108 1.89 -7.91 16.32
CA LEU A 108 2.18 -6.51 16.13
C LEU A 108 2.24 -5.80 17.48
N ASN A 109 3.36 -5.16 17.77
CA ASN A 109 3.55 -4.38 18.99
C ASN A 109 3.24 -2.91 18.74
N LEU A 110 2.42 -2.29 19.58
CA LEU A 110 2.13 -0.86 19.49
C LEU A 110 3.43 -0.07 19.74
N LYS A 111 3.85 0.70 18.74
CA LYS A 111 4.99 1.60 18.80
C LYS A 111 4.55 3.00 19.27
N SER A 112 3.54 3.55 18.59
CA SER A 112 3.05 4.89 18.90
C SER A 112 1.56 5.06 18.59
N ARG A 113 0.97 6.06 19.20
CA ARG A 113 -0.38 6.55 18.93
C ARG A 113 -0.28 8.03 18.63
N ILE A 114 -0.53 8.41 17.38
CA ILE A 114 -0.38 9.76 16.87
C ILE A 114 -1.76 10.40 16.77
N GLN A 115 -2.04 11.40 17.59
CA GLN A 115 -3.31 12.13 17.50
C GLN A 115 -3.29 13.03 16.26
N VAL A 116 -4.21 12.80 15.35
CA VAL A 116 -4.31 13.52 14.06
C VAL A 116 -5.55 14.40 13.97
N SER A 117 -6.61 14.11 14.74
CA SER A 117 -7.86 14.85 14.73
C SER A 117 -8.51 14.85 16.11
N GLU A 118 -9.00 15.99 16.57
CA GLU A 118 -9.78 16.05 17.83
C GLU A 118 -11.22 15.57 17.62
N ALA A 119 -11.80 15.89 16.48
CA ALA A 119 -13.19 15.54 16.14
C ALA A 119 -13.37 14.12 15.60
N GLY A 120 -12.26 13.43 15.28
CA GLY A 120 -12.24 12.16 14.56
C GLY A 120 -12.27 12.33 13.04
N LEU A 121 -11.60 11.41 12.35
CA LEU A 121 -11.50 11.39 10.89
C LEU A 121 -12.84 10.98 10.27
N LYS A 122 -13.23 11.62 9.18
CA LYS A 122 -14.51 11.34 8.49
C LYS A 122 -14.37 10.23 7.45
N SER A 123 -13.39 10.38 6.57
CA SER A 123 -13.11 9.46 5.47
C SER A 123 -11.60 9.39 5.23
N PRO A 124 -10.85 8.79 6.18
CA PRO A 124 -9.40 8.75 6.08
C PRO A 124 -8.92 7.88 4.93
N ALA A 125 -7.76 8.26 4.38
CA ALA A 125 -6.95 7.42 3.51
C ALA A 125 -5.48 7.62 3.86
N LEU A 126 -4.66 6.60 3.60
CA LEU A 126 -3.23 6.60 3.87
C LEU A 126 -2.45 6.49 2.56
N ASN A 127 -1.54 7.41 2.33
CA ASN A 127 -0.68 7.44 1.16
C ASN A 127 0.79 7.32 1.56
N GLN A 128 1.55 6.64 0.72
CA GLN A 128 2.99 6.59 0.87
C GLN A 128 3.63 7.92 0.45
N ARG A 129 4.50 8.46 1.31
CA ARG A 129 5.35 9.63 1.07
C ARG A 129 6.73 9.39 1.67
N PRO A 130 7.53 8.47 1.11
CA PRO A 130 8.76 8.02 1.74
C PRO A 130 9.65 9.17 2.20
N PRO A 131 10.20 9.08 3.41
CA PRO A 131 10.06 8.00 4.40
C PRO A 131 8.78 8.08 5.23
N LEU A 132 7.89 9.05 4.95
CA LEU A 132 6.70 9.37 5.73
C LEU A 132 5.43 8.69 5.19
N ILE A 133 4.39 8.67 6.00
CA ILE A 133 3.02 8.34 5.59
C ILE A 133 2.18 9.62 5.62
N GLU A 134 1.44 9.87 4.55
CA GLU A 134 0.45 10.95 4.49
C GLU A 134 -0.92 10.39 4.86
N VAL A 135 -1.53 10.94 5.90
CA VAL A 135 -2.95 10.72 6.17
C VAL A 135 -3.74 11.88 5.58
N VAL A 136 -4.78 11.56 4.83
CA VAL A 136 -5.72 12.53 4.25
C VAL A 136 -7.12 12.28 4.77
N ASP A 137 -7.93 13.33 4.92
CA ASP A 137 -9.33 13.23 5.35
C ASP A 137 -10.17 14.25 4.61
N GLY A 138 -11.01 13.76 3.70
CA GLY A 138 -11.86 14.62 2.87
C GLY A 138 -11.07 15.55 1.97
N LYS A 139 -11.67 16.72 1.64
CA LYS A 139 -11.08 17.69 0.70
C LYS A 139 -10.07 18.59 1.40
N GLY A 140 -8.80 18.42 1.05
CA GLY A 140 -7.74 19.37 1.40
C GLY A 140 -7.11 19.22 2.78
N TRP A 141 -7.62 18.35 3.66
CA TRP A 141 -6.97 18.07 4.94
C TRP A 141 -5.96 16.93 4.80
N LYS A 142 -4.74 17.19 5.21
CA LYS A 142 -3.65 16.21 5.19
C LYS A 142 -2.65 16.44 6.33
N ARG A 143 -1.98 15.39 6.75
CA ARG A 143 -0.85 15.40 7.68
C ARG A 143 0.20 14.39 7.24
N LEU A 144 1.47 14.74 7.41
CA LEU A 144 2.60 13.83 7.23
C LEU A 144 3.00 13.25 8.57
N LEU A 145 3.14 11.94 8.63
CA LEU A 145 3.45 11.19 9.83
C LEU A 145 4.78 10.46 9.67
N SER A 146 5.64 10.59 10.67
CA SER A 146 6.70 9.63 10.94
C SER A 146 6.13 8.45 11.74
N SER A 147 6.98 7.49 12.11
CA SER A 147 6.56 6.41 13.00
C SER A 147 6.27 6.85 14.45
N ASP A 148 6.58 8.10 14.80
CA ASP A 148 6.50 8.58 16.18
C ASP A 148 5.60 9.81 16.37
N ASN A 149 5.49 10.66 15.32
CA ASN A 149 4.76 11.94 15.45
C ASN A 149 4.28 12.49 14.10
N ILE A 150 3.55 13.60 14.16
CA ILE A 150 3.25 14.43 12.99
C ILE A 150 4.53 15.20 12.63
N VAL A 151 4.90 15.16 11.36
CA VAL A 151 5.95 16.00 10.81
C VAL A 151 5.31 17.29 10.30
N GLU A 152 5.61 18.41 10.94
CA GLU A 152 5.16 19.71 10.45
C GLU A 152 5.84 20.01 9.11
N GLU A 153 5.05 20.20 8.07
CA GLU A 153 5.55 20.71 6.80
C GLU A 153 6.00 22.16 7.06
N ASN A 154 7.32 22.40 7.12
CA ASN A 154 7.85 23.76 7.09
C ASN A 154 7.35 24.43 5.79
N LYS A 155 6.35 25.30 5.90
CA LYS A 155 5.97 26.19 4.80
C LYS A 155 7.15 27.13 4.54
N GLN A 156 7.96 26.80 3.53
CA GLN A 156 8.85 27.76 2.88
C GLN A 156 8.04 28.72 2.02
#